data_f811af620492c4fad5fe600d466bce18
#
_entry.id   f811af620492c4fad5fe600d466bce18
#
_cell.length_a   1.000
_cell.length_b   1.000
_cell.length_c   1.000
_cell.angle_alpha   90.00
_cell.angle_beta   90.00
_cell.angle_gamma   90.00
#
_symmetry.space_group_name_H-M   'P 1'
#
loop_
_entity.id
_entity.type
_entity.pdbx_description
1 polymer ?
#
loop_
_entity_poly.entity_id
_entity_poly.type
_entity_poly.pdbx_seq_one_letter_code
_entity_poly.pdbx_strand_id
1 'polypeptide(L)'
;MIWTEWDKLTEVIVGSTYDTKSLEQFDDTQFVDSMSKILEETEQDFQKLSDVFKSASVKVHRPKNIPLQSESTRQWKSEFPYPAICPRDHHIVYGDTIINTIGGDCNRYTESDYFLNIMLEKHKEGRNYIAMPRPLLQSQYQHYETMEPQIMYHAANIIKCGDTLIHSRPYHDPAERDFGARGTRTGLDWVKRNIGCETKWIEIPECGHADGMLAIIKPGLLMTWKEEYIPEELKHWDKIILTPWDLPEWFHEIRIQHFYKDKVEKWLSHWIGYVDETVFDLNVVSIDENTVITNGYDARIEKELKQYGVEMVPFDFRHKYFWDSGLHCVTLDLSRNGERESYV
;
A
#
# COMPACT_ATOMS: atom_id res chain seq x y z
N MET A 1 18.15 -5.75 -7.48
CA MET A 1 16.87 -6.15 -8.14
C MET A 1 15.90 -6.60 -7.08
N ILE A 2 14.63 -6.77 -7.38
CA ILE A 2 13.62 -7.24 -6.41
C ILE A 2 12.87 -8.41 -7.01
N TRP A 3 12.90 -9.55 -6.29
CA TRP A 3 12.19 -10.76 -6.69
C TRP A 3 11.20 -11.24 -5.62
N THR A 4 11.41 -10.84 -4.36
CA THR A 4 10.65 -11.34 -3.22
C THR A 4 10.23 -10.20 -2.29
N GLU A 5 9.33 -10.50 -1.34
CA GLU A 5 8.97 -9.58 -0.26
C GLU A 5 9.91 -9.71 0.97
N TRP A 6 10.76 -10.74 1.04
CA TRP A 6 11.53 -11.12 2.23
C TRP A 6 13.05 -11.06 2.09
N ASP A 7 13.61 -11.01 0.89
CA ASP A 7 15.05 -10.84 0.71
C ASP A 7 15.56 -9.58 1.43
N LYS A 8 16.82 -9.56 1.81
CA LYS A 8 17.40 -8.44 2.54
C LYS A 8 17.16 -7.11 1.82
N LEU A 9 16.37 -6.26 2.45
CA LEU A 9 16.04 -4.93 1.97
C LEU A 9 17.28 -4.03 2.01
N THR A 10 17.57 -3.32 0.93
CA THR A 10 18.73 -2.43 0.83
C THR A 10 18.34 -0.99 0.48
N GLU A 11 17.16 -0.80 -0.12
CA GLU A 11 16.69 0.52 -0.51
C GLU A 11 15.16 0.58 -0.48
N VAL A 12 14.60 1.60 0.13
CA VAL A 12 13.15 1.76 0.34
C VAL A 12 12.71 3.20 0.15
N ILE A 13 11.49 3.41 -0.35
CA ILE A 13 10.77 4.69 -0.22
C ILE A 13 9.89 4.59 1.03
N VAL A 14 9.86 5.65 1.81
CA VAL A 14 8.84 5.90 2.85
C VAL A 14 8.01 7.10 2.41
N GLY A 15 6.71 7.02 2.54
CA GLY A 15 5.77 8.07 2.17
C GLY A 15 6.03 9.43 2.83
N SER A 16 5.29 10.45 2.43
CA SER A 16 5.38 11.82 2.97
C SER A 16 4.00 12.49 2.99
N THR A 17 3.82 13.47 3.86
CA THR A 17 2.60 14.27 3.95
C THR A 17 2.78 15.64 3.29
N TYR A 18 1.71 16.44 3.30
CA TYR A 18 1.79 17.87 2.96
C TYR A 18 2.41 18.69 4.07
N ASP A 19 3.00 19.84 3.72
CA ASP A 19 3.35 20.88 4.67
C ASP A 19 2.05 21.47 5.24
N THR A 20 1.98 21.63 6.56
CA THR A 20 0.80 22.20 7.25
C THR A 20 0.44 23.60 6.78
N LYS A 21 1.42 24.37 6.27
CA LYS A 21 1.17 25.66 5.60
C LYS A 21 0.22 25.57 4.41
N SER A 22 0.12 24.40 3.79
CA SER A 22 -0.84 24.15 2.70
C SER A 22 -2.29 24.28 3.17
N LEU A 23 -2.53 24.15 4.48
CA LEU A 23 -3.86 24.24 5.07
C LEU A 23 -4.31 25.69 5.31
N GLU A 24 -3.42 26.70 5.22
CA GLU A 24 -3.74 28.12 5.40
C GLU A 24 -4.80 28.65 4.40
N GLN A 25 -5.04 27.90 3.32
CA GLN A 25 -6.08 28.22 2.32
C GLN A 25 -7.50 27.87 2.77
N PHE A 26 -7.67 27.15 3.87
CA PHE A 26 -8.99 26.72 4.38
C PHE A 26 -9.45 27.64 5.51
N ASP A 27 -10.72 28.06 5.46
CA ASP A 27 -11.31 28.97 6.45
C ASP A 27 -11.81 28.26 7.73
N ASP A 28 -12.05 26.92 7.66
CA ASP A 28 -12.51 26.14 8.81
C ASP A 28 -11.35 25.84 9.77
N THR A 29 -11.25 26.62 10.85
CA THR A 29 -10.17 26.49 11.84
C THR A 29 -10.15 25.12 12.51
N GLN A 30 -11.30 24.50 12.74
CA GLN A 30 -11.38 23.16 13.35
C GLN A 30 -10.84 22.08 12.41
N PHE A 31 -11.10 22.22 11.11
CA PHE A 31 -10.50 21.36 10.09
C PHE A 31 -8.98 21.56 10.05
N VAL A 32 -8.53 22.82 9.95
CA VAL A 32 -7.09 23.16 9.89
C VAL A 32 -6.33 22.61 11.08
N ASP A 33 -6.84 22.82 12.31
CA ASP A 33 -6.20 22.33 13.53
C ASP A 33 -6.12 20.79 13.56
N SER A 34 -7.21 20.11 13.20
CA SER A 34 -7.27 18.63 13.19
C SER A 34 -6.35 18.04 12.13
N MET A 35 -6.37 18.59 10.92
CA MET A 35 -5.53 18.11 9.83
C MET A 35 -4.06 18.42 10.06
N SER A 36 -3.73 19.61 10.60
CA SER A 36 -2.36 19.94 10.95
C SER A 36 -1.77 18.92 11.90
N LYS A 37 -2.51 18.56 12.94
CA LYS A 37 -2.09 17.52 13.89
C LYS A 37 -1.85 16.18 13.21
N ILE A 38 -2.79 15.74 12.37
CA ILE A 38 -2.67 14.44 11.65
C ILE A 38 -1.44 14.47 10.73
N LEU A 39 -1.23 15.54 9.96
CA LEU A 39 -0.10 15.67 9.05
C LEU A 39 1.24 15.67 9.79
N GLU A 40 1.36 16.48 10.86
CA GLU A 40 2.57 16.56 11.68
C GLU A 40 2.91 15.23 12.36
N GLU A 41 1.92 14.59 12.96
CA GLU A 41 2.12 13.30 13.64
C GLU A 41 2.46 12.17 12.64
N THR A 42 1.85 12.18 11.46
CA THR A 42 2.19 11.24 10.38
C THR A 42 3.62 11.46 9.90
N GLU A 43 4.02 12.71 9.69
CA GLU A 43 5.39 13.02 9.26
C GLU A 43 6.44 12.63 10.31
N GLN A 44 6.14 12.81 11.61
CA GLN A 44 6.99 12.32 12.69
C GLN A 44 7.12 10.79 12.67
N ASP A 45 6.01 10.07 12.40
CA ASP A 45 6.04 8.61 12.32
C ASP A 45 6.83 8.14 11.09
N PHE A 46 6.69 8.78 9.95
CA PHE A 46 7.49 8.48 8.77
C PHE A 46 8.98 8.77 8.97
N GLN A 47 9.32 9.82 9.74
CA GLN A 47 10.71 10.07 10.10
C GLN A 47 11.25 8.94 11.01
N LYS A 48 10.50 8.54 12.04
CA LYS A 48 10.89 7.42 12.91
C LYS A 48 11.02 6.11 12.13
N LEU A 49 10.07 5.81 11.22
CA LEU A 49 10.14 4.63 10.36
C LEU A 49 11.38 4.65 9.46
N SER A 50 11.71 5.83 8.93
CA SER A 50 12.94 6.03 8.16
C SER A 50 14.18 5.75 9.00
N ASP A 51 14.18 6.09 10.28
CA ASP A 51 15.31 5.86 11.17
C ASP A 51 15.42 4.36 11.57
N VAL A 52 14.30 3.64 11.69
CA VAL A 52 14.30 2.18 11.82
C VAL A 52 14.98 1.53 10.61
N PHE A 53 14.61 1.89 9.39
CA PHE A 53 15.25 1.36 8.18
C PHE A 53 16.74 1.70 8.11
N LYS A 54 17.13 2.93 8.42
CA LYS A 54 18.54 3.34 8.42
C LYS A 54 19.35 2.57 9.45
N SER A 55 18.79 2.27 10.64
CA SER A 55 19.46 1.46 11.66
C SER A 55 19.73 0.04 11.18
N ALA A 56 18.89 -0.48 10.28
CA ALA A 56 19.06 -1.76 9.58
C ALA A 56 19.96 -1.63 8.32
N SER A 57 20.65 -0.50 8.14
CA SER A 57 21.50 -0.20 6.97
C SER A 57 20.75 -0.17 5.63
N VAL A 58 19.46 0.17 5.65
CA VAL A 58 18.63 0.37 4.44
C VAL A 58 18.71 1.83 4.02
N LYS A 59 18.97 2.07 2.74
CA LYS A 59 18.92 3.42 2.15
C LYS A 59 17.47 3.84 2.01
N VAL A 60 17.12 4.98 2.60
CA VAL A 60 15.75 5.51 2.61
C VAL A 60 15.62 6.69 1.65
N HIS A 61 14.60 6.66 0.82
CA HIS A 61 14.14 7.77 0.00
C HIS A 61 12.85 8.33 0.58
N ARG A 62 12.70 9.64 0.54
CA ARG A 62 11.46 10.33 0.86
C ARG A 62 11.08 11.23 -0.31
N PRO A 63 9.82 11.23 -0.77
CA PRO A 63 9.37 12.26 -1.71
C PRO A 63 9.54 13.63 -1.04
N LYS A 64 9.84 14.63 -1.84
CA LYS A 64 9.89 16.01 -1.32
C LYS A 64 8.48 16.39 -0.89
N ASN A 65 8.39 17.06 0.25
CA ASN A 65 7.14 17.65 0.69
C ASN A 65 6.66 18.64 -0.38
N ILE A 66 5.53 18.30 -1.01
CA ILE A 66 4.95 19.09 -2.10
C ILE A 66 3.78 19.86 -1.51
N PRO A 67 3.75 21.18 -1.64
CA PRO A 67 2.61 21.96 -1.19
C PRO A 67 1.36 21.54 -1.96
N LEU A 68 0.22 21.57 -1.30
CA LEU A 68 -1.07 21.28 -1.91
C LEU A 68 -1.28 22.19 -3.13
N GLN A 69 -1.29 21.59 -4.32
CA GLN A 69 -1.49 22.34 -5.56
C GLN A 69 -2.98 22.35 -5.90
N SER A 70 -3.67 23.40 -5.52
CA SER A 70 -5.09 23.60 -5.80
C SER A 70 -5.44 23.55 -7.30
N GLU A 71 -4.48 23.82 -8.19
CA GLU A 71 -4.72 23.86 -9.64
C GLU A 71 -4.79 22.47 -10.29
N SER A 72 -3.96 21.53 -9.88
CA SER A 72 -4.02 20.15 -10.38
C SER A 72 -5.27 19.42 -9.91
N THR A 73 -5.82 19.83 -8.79
CA THR A 73 -7.01 19.26 -8.18
C THR A 73 -8.31 19.88 -8.66
N ARG A 74 -8.28 21.10 -9.21
CA ARG A 74 -9.46 21.78 -9.77
C ARG A 74 -10.15 21.01 -10.88
N GLN A 75 -9.41 20.28 -11.68
CA GLN A 75 -9.99 19.42 -12.74
C GLN A 75 -10.89 18.34 -12.15
N TRP A 76 -10.55 17.83 -10.97
CA TRP A 76 -11.22 16.72 -10.31
C TRP A 76 -12.13 17.15 -9.17
N LYS A 77 -12.22 18.45 -8.86
CA LYS A 77 -12.96 19.01 -7.73
C LYS A 77 -12.61 18.37 -6.38
N SER A 78 -11.42 17.82 -6.25
CA SER A 78 -10.92 17.35 -4.95
C SER A 78 -10.39 18.55 -4.18
N GLU A 79 -11.04 18.91 -3.09
CA GLU A 79 -10.60 19.99 -2.20
C GLU A 79 -9.33 19.65 -1.44
N PHE A 80 -9.13 18.34 -1.21
CA PHE A 80 -7.94 17.84 -0.53
C PHE A 80 -7.48 16.52 -1.21
N PRO A 81 -6.53 16.59 -2.16
CA PRO A 81 -5.99 15.41 -2.79
C PRO A 81 -5.15 14.60 -1.80
N TYR A 82 -5.09 13.29 -2.03
CA TYR A 82 -4.29 12.39 -1.22
C TYR A 82 -2.80 12.76 -1.33
N PRO A 83 -2.07 12.91 -0.21
CA PRO A 83 -0.63 13.20 -0.26
C PRO A 83 0.18 11.97 -0.66
N ALA A 84 1.49 12.10 -0.73
CA ALA A 84 2.42 11.02 -1.12
C ALA A 84 2.56 9.93 -0.03
N ILE A 85 1.46 9.37 0.45
CA ILE A 85 1.43 8.42 1.57
C ILE A 85 1.81 7.02 1.12
N CYS A 86 1.19 6.52 0.03
CA CYS A 86 1.23 5.11 -0.36
C CYS A 86 1.98 4.88 -1.68
N PRO A 87 3.31 4.88 -1.67
CA PRO A 87 4.10 4.59 -2.88
C PRO A 87 3.81 3.19 -3.44
N ARG A 88 3.43 2.23 -2.59
CA ARG A 88 3.14 0.84 -2.92
C ARG A 88 1.93 0.69 -3.83
N ASP A 89 0.94 1.53 -3.66
CA ASP A 89 -0.30 1.45 -4.44
C ASP A 89 -0.10 1.83 -5.91
N HIS A 90 0.96 2.59 -6.18
CA HIS A 90 1.23 3.17 -7.49
C HIS A 90 2.43 2.57 -8.22
N HIS A 91 3.26 1.75 -7.57
CA HIS A 91 4.48 1.27 -8.20
C HIS A 91 4.72 -0.21 -7.95
N ILE A 92 4.82 -0.97 -9.03
CA ILE A 92 5.33 -2.34 -9.02
C ILE A 92 6.82 -2.27 -9.30
N VAL A 93 7.64 -2.80 -8.39
CA VAL A 93 9.08 -2.96 -8.61
C VAL A 93 9.37 -4.46 -8.65
N TYR A 94 9.76 -4.96 -9.82
CA TYR A 94 10.04 -6.37 -10.03
C TYR A 94 11.22 -6.56 -10.98
N GLY A 95 12.23 -7.31 -10.55
CA GLY A 95 13.50 -7.38 -11.26
C GLY A 95 14.19 -6.02 -11.34
N ASP A 96 14.47 -5.58 -12.54
CA ASP A 96 15.02 -4.27 -12.90
C ASP A 96 13.95 -3.27 -13.35
N THR A 97 12.69 -3.68 -13.38
CA THR A 97 11.59 -2.90 -13.95
C THR A 97 10.75 -2.25 -12.85
N ILE A 98 10.45 -0.99 -13.04
CA ILE A 98 9.51 -0.20 -12.23
C ILE A 98 8.32 0.14 -13.12
N ILE A 99 7.14 -0.29 -12.74
CA ILE A 99 5.89 0.06 -13.42
C ILE A 99 5.12 1.04 -12.55
N ASN A 100 4.89 2.24 -13.05
CA ASN A 100 3.92 3.16 -12.47
C ASN A 100 2.53 2.73 -12.90
N THR A 101 1.66 2.42 -11.95
CA THR A 101 0.26 2.06 -12.17
C THR A 101 -0.67 3.17 -11.70
N ILE A 102 -1.89 3.16 -12.18
CA ILE A 102 -2.91 4.16 -11.83
C ILE A 102 -4.21 3.43 -11.52
N GLY A 103 -4.73 3.67 -10.31
CA GLY A 103 -6.06 3.25 -9.90
C GLY A 103 -7.15 4.21 -10.39
N GLY A 104 -8.39 3.89 -10.04
CA GLY A 104 -9.57 4.69 -10.41
C GLY A 104 -9.94 5.78 -9.42
N ASP A 105 -9.22 5.93 -8.31
CA ASP A 105 -9.56 6.86 -7.25
C ASP A 105 -9.20 8.30 -7.64
N CYS A 106 -10.20 9.17 -7.76
CA CYS A 106 -10.02 10.54 -8.23
C CYS A 106 -9.10 11.37 -7.32
N ASN A 107 -9.23 11.24 -6.02
CA ASN A 107 -8.40 11.96 -5.03
C ASN A 107 -6.96 11.44 -4.97
N ARG A 108 -6.68 10.28 -5.56
CA ARG A 108 -5.36 9.65 -5.62
C ARG A 108 -4.72 9.68 -7.02
N TYR A 109 -5.41 10.24 -8.00
CA TYR A 109 -5.02 10.17 -9.40
C TYR A 109 -3.64 10.78 -9.70
N THR A 110 -3.22 11.78 -8.93
CA THR A 110 -1.93 12.45 -9.05
C THR A 110 -0.90 12.01 -8.00
N GLU A 111 -1.27 11.11 -7.10
CA GLU A 111 -0.38 10.68 -6.01
C GLU A 111 0.95 10.11 -6.53
N SER A 112 0.92 9.34 -7.61
CA SER A 112 2.13 8.77 -8.22
C SER A 112 3.14 9.82 -8.70
N ASP A 113 2.68 11.03 -9.04
CA ASP A 113 3.55 12.10 -9.55
C ASP A 113 4.54 12.62 -8.49
N TYR A 114 4.17 12.51 -7.21
CA TYR A 114 5.05 12.88 -6.10
C TYR A 114 6.32 12.02 -6.00
N PHE A 115 6.27 10.80 -6.50
CA PHE A 115 7.40 9.86 -6.48
C PHE A 115 8.26 9.93 -7.75
N LEU A 116 7.83 10.66 -8.77
CA LEU A 116 8.44 10.65 -10.10
C LEU A 116 9.94 10.97 -10.07
N ASN A 117 10.38 11.94 -9.26
CA ASN A 117 11.80 12.30 -9.18
C ASN A 117 12.66 11.12 -8.71
N ILE A 118 12.18 10.36 -7.72
CA ILE A 118 12.88 9.16 -7.21
C ILE A 118 12.92 8.09 -8.31
N MET A 119 11.81 7.88 -9.01
CA MET A 119 11.73 6.89 -10.10
C MET A 119 12.64 7.24 -11.27
N LEU A 120 12.72 8.52 -11.64
CA LEU A 120 13.64 8.99 -12.69
C LEU A 120 15.11 8.87 -12.28
N GLU A 121 15.44 9.04 -11.00
CA GLU A 121 16.79 8.73 -10.51
C GLU A 121 17.11 7.25 -10.69
N LYS A 122 16.18 6.34 -10.35
CA LYS A 122 16.36 4.91 -10.59
C LYS A 122 16.47 4.56 -12.07
N HIS A 123 15.73 5.24 -12.91
CA HIS A 123 15.87 5.08 -14.37
C HIS A 123 17.27 5.50 -14.87
N LYS A 124 17.81 6.61 -14.37
CA LYS A 124 19.20 7.03 -14.68
C LYS A 124 20.25 6.03 -14.17
N GLU A 125 19.96 5.30 -13.10
CA GLU A 125 20.78 4.21 -12.57
C GLU A 125 20.67 2.92 -13.42
N GLY A 126 19.86 2.92 -14.49
CA GLY A 126 19.74 1.83 -15.45
C GLY A 126 18.50 0.95 -15.28
N ARG A 127 17.55 1.30 -14.41
CA ARG A 127 16.29 0.57 -14.31
C ARG A 127 15.31 0.94 -15.41
N ASN A 128 14.53 -0.02 -15.84
CA ASN A 128 13.40 0.24 -16.73
C ASN A 128 12.28 0.94 -15.96
N TYR A 129 11.79 2.06 -16.51
CA TYR A 129 10.63 2.76 -15.96
C TYR A 129 9.51 2.81 -17.00
N ILE A 130 8.35 2.24 -16.67
CA ILE A 130 7.19 2.13 -17.57
C ILE A 130 6.00 2.76 -16.86
N ALA A 131 5.35 3.71 -17.50
CA ALA A 131 4.15 4.36 -16.97
C ALA A 131 2.89 3.81 -17.65
N MET A 132 1.91 3.42 -16.86
CA MET A 132 0.58 3.04 -17.34
C MET A 132 -0.11 4.24 -17.99
N PRO A 133 -0.80 4.06 -19.12
CA PRO A 133 -1.62 5.12 -19.68
C PRO A 133 -2.63 5.63 -18.66
N ARG A 134 -2.70 6.95 -18.47
CA ARG A 134 -3.66 7.55 -17.54
C ARG A 134 -5.07 7.36 -18.07
N PRO A 135 -6.00 6.78 -17.29
CA PRO A 135 -7.39 6.65 -17.69
C PRO A 135 -8.04 8.03 -17.82
N LEU A 136 -8.97 8.15 -18.75
CA LEU A 136 -9.77 9.36 -18.87
C LEU A 136 -10.92 9.29 -17.86
N LEU A 137 -10.75 9.94 -16.72
CA LEU A 137 -11.81 10.03 -15.72
C LEU A 137 -12.90 10.99 -16.20
N GLN A 138 -14.14 10.49 -16.32
CA GLN A 138 -15.26 11.28 -16.82
C GLN A 138 -16.01 12.03 -15.71
N SER A 139 -15.89 11.59 -14.46
CA SER A 139 -16.47 12.24 -13.28
C SER A 139 -15.63 11.99 -12.04
N GLN A 140 -15.84 12.82 -10.99
CA GLN A 140 -15.21 12.61 -9.68
C GLN A 140 -15.72 11.34 -8.94
N TYR A 141 -16.84 10.77 -9.43
CA TYR A 141 -17.45 9.54 -8.92
C TYR A 141 -17.45 8.51 -10.06
N GLN A 142 -16.30 7.99 -10.40
CA GLN A 142 -16.30 6.89 -11.32
C GLN A 142 -16.54 5.60 -10.55
N HIS A 143 -17.73 5.02 -10.75
CA HIS A 143 -17.99 3.66 -10.32
C HIS A 143 -17.18 2.70 -11.19
N TYR A 144 -16.62 1.66 -10.59
CA TYR A 144 -15.88 0.60 -11.29
C TYR A 144 -16.67 0.02 -12.49
N GLU A 145 -17.99 0.02 -12.39
CA GLU A 145 -18.94 -0.40 -13.46
C GLU A 145 -18.75 0.34 -14.79
N THR A 146 -18.21 1.56 -14.75
CA THR A 146 -17.98 2.37 -15.95
C THR A 146 -16.52 2.41 -16.38
N MET A 147 -15.63 1.70 -15.66
CA MET A 147 -14.19 1.78 -15.89
C MET A 147 -13.67 0.80 -16.94
N GLU A 148 -14.35 -0.32 -17.17
CA GLU A 148 -14.02 -1.19 -18.30
C GLU A 148 -14.46 -0.54 -19.62
N PRO A 149 -13.62 -0.55 -20.65
CA PRO A 149 -12.35 -1.31 -20.81
C PRO A 149 -11.08 -0.50 -20.46
N GLN A 150 -11.14 0.47 -19.54
CA GLN A 150 -9.98 1.30 -19.22
C GLN A 150 -8.84 0.51 -18.56
N ILE A 151 -7.61 0.95 -18.82
CA ILE A 151 -6.40 0.36 -18.20
C ILE A 151 -6.22 1.02 -16.84
N MET A 152 -6.57 0.31 -15.77
CA MET A 152 -6.41 0.77 -14.38
C MET A 152 -6.01 -0.40 -13.49
N TYR A 153 -5.04 -0.17 -12.60
CA TYR A 153 -4.56 -1.20 -11.69
C TYR A 153 -3.81 -0.58 -10.51
N HIS A 154 -4.07 -1.05 -9.29
CA HIS A 154 -3.28 -0.71 -8.12
C HIS A 154 -2.11 -1.68 -7.98
N ALA A 155 -0.91 -1.18 -7.76
CA ALA A 155 0.27 -2.02 -7.62
C ALA A 155 0.25 -2.89 -6.35
N ALA A 156 -0.43 -2.45 -5.29
CA ALA A 156 -0.65 -3.21 -4.06
C ALA A 156 -1.50 -4.49 -4.26
N ASN A 157 -2.07 -4.68 -5.45
CA ASN A 157 -2.71 -5.94 -5.83
C ASN A 157 -1.70 -7.06 -6.13
N ILE A 158 -0.38 -6.81 -6.03
CA ILE A 158 0.67 -7.77 -6.38
C ILE A 158 1.61 -7.99 -5.20
N ILE A 159 1.90 -9.28 -4.94
CA ILE A 159 2.92 -9.75 -4.00
C ILE A 159 3.99 -10.51 -4.79
N LYS A 160 5.26 -10.30 -4.45
CA LYS A 160 6.41 -10.89 -5.12
C LYS A 160 6.84 -12.19 -4.43
N CYS A 161 6.99 -13.26 -5.19
CA CYS A 161 7.40 -14.58 -4.71
C CYS A 161 8.39 -15.26 -5.70
N GLY A 162 9.57 -14.69 -5.84
CA GLY A 162 10.59 -15.21 -6.75
C GLY A 162 10.24 -15.03 -8.22
N ASP A 163 10.14 -16.12 -8.98
CA ASP A 163 9.71 -16.12 -10.38
C ASP A 163 8.20 -16.00 -10.56
N THR A 164 7.49 -15.90 -9.44
CA THR A 164 6.02 -15.87 -9.39
C THR A 164 5.54 -14.55 -8.82
N LEU A 165 4.50 -13.98 -9.42
CA LEU A 165 3.72 -12.87 -8.88
C LEU A 165 2.33 -13.37 -8.48
N ILE A 166 1.95 -13.07 -7.25
CA ILE A 166 0.64 -13.40 -6.69
C ILE A 166 -0.20 -12.13 -6.78
N HIS A 167 -1.38 -12.21 -7.36
CA HIS A 167 -2.24 -11.05 -7.53
C HIS A 167 -3.65 -11.32 -7.02
N SER A 168 -4.30 -10.29 -6.52
CA SER A 168 -5.73 -10.34 -6.23
C SER A 168 -6.56 -10.38 -7.51
N ARG A 169 -7.74 -10.96 -7.41
CA ARG A 169 -8.70 -11.03 -8.51
C ARG A 169 -9.07 -9.62 -8.99
N PRO A 170 -8.93 -9.30 -10.27
CA PRO A 170 -9.46 -8.04 -10.79
C PRO A 170 -10.99 -8.09 -10.81
N TYR A 171 -11.60 -6.93 -10.86
CA TYR A 171 -13.03 -6.78 -10.97
C TYR A 171 -13.62 -7.48 -12.22
N HIS A 172 -14.72 -8.22 -12.05
CA HIS A 172 -15.31 -9.01 -13.11
C HIS A 172 -16.76 -8.69 -13.45
N ASP A 173 -17.56 -8.33 -12.45
CA ASP A 173 -19.00 -8.17 -12.61
C ASP A 173 -19.47 -6.84 -12.01
N PRO A 174 -20.13 -6.00 -12.81
CA PRO A 174 -20.78 -4.79 -12.32
C PRO A 174 -21.80 -5.03 -11.20
N ALA A 175 -22.34 -6.24 -11.08
CA ALA A 175 -23.25 -6.62 -10.01
C ALA A 175 -22.51 -7.02 -8.71
N GLU A 176 -21.26 -7.45 -8.78
CA GLU A 176 -20.39 -7.60 -7.64
C GLU A 176 -19.97 -6.20 -7.18
N ARG A 177 -20.80 -5.55 -6.40
CA ARG A 177 -20.53 -4.23 -5.78
C ARG A 177 -19.43 -4.33 -4.73
N ASP A 178 -18.29 -4.85 -5.12
CA ASP A 178 -17.17 -4.97 -4.23
C ASP A 178 -16.29 -3.71 -4.34
N PHE A 179 -16.39 -2.86 -3.33
CA PHE A 179 -15.55 -1.68 -3.17
C PHE A 179 -14.06 -2.02 -3.07
N GLY A 180 -13.73 -3.31 -3.00
CA GLY A 180 -12.37 -3.83 -2.87
C GLY A 180 -11.60 -4.00 -4.17
N ALA A 181 -12.25 -4.08 -5.32
CA ALA A 181 -11.56 -4.31 -6.59
C ALA A 181 -10.79 -3.06 -7.05
N ARG A 182 -9.51 -3.05 -6.82
CA ARG A 182 -8.61 -1.94 -7.12
C ARG A 182 -7.95 -2.06 -8.51
N GLY A 183 -8.69 -2.59 -9.52
CA GLY A 183 -8.17 -2.72 -10.86
C GLY A 183 -9.08 -3.45 -11.83
N THR A 184 -8.93 -3.13 -13.12
CA THR A 184 -9.66 -3.76 -14.22
C THR A 184 -8.88 -4.98 -14.76
N ARG A 185 -9.58 -5.90 -15.44
CA ARG A 185 -8.96 -7.01 -16.18
C ARG A 185 -7.98 -6.47 -17.22
N THR A 186 -8.37 -5.43 -17.94
CA THR A 186 -7.55 -4.76 -18.95
C THR A 186 -6.27 -4.18 -18.33
N GLY A 187 -6.36 -3.64 -17.11
CA GLY A 187 -5.20 -3.15 -16.35
C GLY A 187 -4.24 -4.28 -15.96
N LEU A 188 -4.76 -5.38 -15.43
CA LEU A 188 -3.95 -6.56 -15.11
C LEU A 188 -3.26 -7.13 -16.36
N ASP A 189 -3.98 -7.26 -17.47
CA ASP A 189 -3.41 -7.77 -18.73
C ASP A 189 -2.33 -6.84 -19.28
N TRP A 190 -2.48 -5.54 -19.07
CA TRP A 190 -1.45 -4.57 -19.41
C TRP A 190 -0.19 -4.77 -18.54
N VAL A 191 -0.35 -4.92 -17.23
CA VAL A 191 0.76 -5.18 -16.30
C VAL A 191 1.48 -6.47 -16.66
N LYS A 192 0.75 -7.57 -16.90
CA LYS A 192 1.31 -8.87 -17.30
C LYS A 192 2.18 -8.77 -18.55
N ARG A 193 1.73 -8.03 -19.56
CA ARG A 193 2.49 -7.82 -20.79
C ARG A 193 3.78 -7.01 -20.60
N ASN A 194 3.79 -6.10 -19.64
CA ASN A 194 4.96 -5.23 -19.39
C ASN A 194 5.96 -5.80 -18.39
N ILE A 195 5.57 -6.79 -17.57
CA ILE A 195 6.50 -7.51 -16.68
C ILE A 195 7.26 -8.59 -17.43
N GLY A 196 6.64 -9.21 -18.43
CA GLY A 196 7.28 -10.21 -19.28
C GLY A 196 6.72 -11.64 -19.13
N CYS A 197 6.90 -12.43 -20.19
CA CYS A 197 6.26 -13.73 -20.33
C CYS A 197 6.87 -14.86 -19.47
N GLU A 198 8.06 -14.65 -18.92
CA GLU A 198 8.73 -15.66 -18.08
C GLU A 198 8.23 -15.65 -16.62
N THR A 199 7.37 -14.72 -16.27
CA THR A 199 6.82 -14.59 -14.91
C THR A 199 5.59 -15.47 -14.77
N LYS A 200 5.55 -16.29 -13.73
CA LYS A 200 4.37 -17.06 -13.35
C LYS A 200 3.38 -16.15 -12.63
N TRP A 201 2.10 -16.43 -12.74
CA TRP A 201 1.03 -15.64 -12.13
C TRP A 201 0.06 -16.54 -11.40
N ILE A 202 -0.19 -16.21 -10.12
CA ILE A 202 -1.14 -16.92 -9.25
C ILE A 202 -2.17 -15.92 -8.77
N GLU A 203 -3.44 -16.34 -8.74
CA GLU A 203 -4.55 -15.49 -8.34
C GLU A 203 -5.02 -15.84 -6.94
N ILE A 204 -5.10 -14.82 -6.06
CA ILE A 204 -5.90 -14.89 -4.83
C ILE A 204 -7.37 -14.83 -5.25
N PRO A 205 -8.23 -15.75 -4.77
CA PRO A 205 -9.62 -15.85 -5.24
C PRO A 205 -10.54 -14.72 -4.71
N GLU A 206 -9.98 -13.60 -4.29
CA GLU A 206 -10.70 -12.46 -3.73
C GLU A 206 -10.22 -11.13 -4.34
N CYS A 207 -11.09 -10.12 -4.33
CA CYS A 207 -10.80 -8.77 -4.76
C CYS A 207 -10.25 -7.91 -3.61
N GLY A 208 -9.46 -6.90 -3.95
CA GLY A 208 -8.87 -5.96 -2.99
C GLY A 208 -7.35 -5.88 -3.12
N HIS A 209 -6.70 -5.15 -2.23
CA HIS A 209 -5.25 -5.13 -2.18
C HIS A 209 -4.71 -6.46 -1.67
N ALA A 210 -3.83 -7.09 -2.42
CA ALA A 210 -3.27 -8.39 -2.07
C ALA A 210 -2.50 -8.35 -0.74
N ASP A 211 -1.82 -7.26 -0.44
CA ASP A 211 -1.08 -7.03 0.80
C ASP A 211 -1.96 -6.77 2.05
N GLY A 212 -3.27 -6.64 1.85
CA GLY A 212 -4.28 -6.67 2.91
C GLY A 212 -4.88 -8.06 3.16
N MET A 213 -4.58 -9.04 2.31
CA MET A 213 -5.12 -10.41 2.38
C MET A 213 -4.06 -11.45 2.71
N LEU A 214 -2.85 -11.26 2.20
CA LEU A 214 -1.74 -12.20 2.29
C LEU A 214 -0.43 -11.45 2.48
N ALA A 215 0.37 -11.85 3.45
CA ALA A 215 1.75 -11.42 3.59
C ALA A 215 2.69 -12.62 3.52
N ILE A 216 3.70 -12.58 2.67
CA ILE A 216 4.74 -13.60 2.63
C ILE A 216 5.91 -13.12 3.48
N ILE A 217 6.20 -13.85 4.55
CA ILE A 217 7.20 -13.47 5.55
C ILE A 217 8.59 -13.95 5.13
N LYS A 218 8.67 -15.20 4.67
CA LYS A 218 9.87 -15.85 4.15
C LYS A 218 9.49 -17.09 3.34
N PRO A 219 10.43 -17.76 2.64
CA PRO A 219 10.12 -18.99 1.93
C PRO A 219 9.43 -20.01 2.83
N GLY A 220 8.28 -20.50 2.41
CA GLY A 220 7.52 -21.50 3.14
C GLY A 220 6.65 -20.98 4.29
N LEU A 221 6.62 -19.66 4.55
CA LEU A 221 5.82 -19.05 5.63
C LEU A 221 5.02 -17.86 5.15
N LEU A 222 3.72 -17.88 5.38
CA LEU A 222 2.81 -16.78 5.07
C LEU A 222 1.92 -16.41 6.27
N MET A 223 1.40 -15.19 6.24
CA MET A 223 0.36 -14.70 7.15
C MET A 223 -0.89 -14.36 6.35
N THR A 224 -2.07 -14.64 6.90
CA THR A 224 -3.36 -14.32 6.29
C THR A 224 -4.48 -14.20 7.32
N TRP A 225 -5.58 -13.57 6.95
CA TRP A 225 -6.81 -13.52 7.76
C TRP A 225 -7.66 -14.79 7.62
N LYS A 226 -7.63 -15.42 6.42
CA LYS A 226 -8.49 -16.54 6.09
C LYS A 226 -7.77 -17.53 5.20
N GLU A 227 -7.96 -18.81 5.44
CA GLU A 227 -7.39 -19.86 4.59
C GLU A 227 -7.86 -19.77 3.14
N GLU A 228 -9.07 -19.28 2.91
CA GLU A 228 -9.64 -19.10 1.57
C GLU A 228 -8.90 -18.08 0.70
N TYR A 229 -8.10 -17.18 1.31
CA TYR A 229 -7.24 -16.25 0.57
C TYR A 229 -5.94 -16.88 0.09
N ILE A 230 -5.61 -18.09 0.57
CA ILE A 230 -4.37 -18.77 0.20
C ILE A 230 -4.57 -19.47 -1.14
N PRO A 231 -3.80 -19.10 -2.19
CA PRO A 231 -3.80 -19.82 -3.46
C PRO A 231 -3.47 -21.31 -3.28
N GLU A 232 -4.01 -22.15 -4.14
CA GLU A 232 -3.82 -23.62 -4.08
C GLU A 232 -2.33 -23.99 -4.04
N GLU A 233 -1.53 -23.27 -4.81
CA GLU A 233 -0.10 -23.47 -4.95
C GLU A 233 0.67 -23.25 -3.64
N LEU A 234 0.13 -22.44 -2.73
CA LEU A 234 0.76 -22.11 -1.44
C LEU A 234 0.14 -22.82 -0.24
N LYS A 235 -0.88 -23.65 -0.43
CA LYS A 235 -1.55 -24.36 0.67
C LYS A 235 -0.65 -25.30 1.47
N HIS A 236 0.46 -25.70 0.89
CA HIS A 236 1.46 -26.55 1.55
C HIS A 236 2.46 -25.78 2.43
N TRP A 237 2.43 -24.43 2.38
CA TRP A 237 3.27 -23.58 3.22
C TRP A 237 2.75 -23.51 4.65
N ASP A 238 3.65 -23.23 5.59
CA ASP A 238 3.28 -22.87 6.97
C ASP A 238 2.49 -21.56 6.99
N LYS A 239 1.55 -21.46 7.93
CA LYS A 239 0.57 -20.38 7.97
C LYS A 239 0.45 -19.79 9.36
N ILE A 240 0.46 -18.46 9.43
CA ILE A 240 -0.01 -17.71 10.57
C ILE A 240 -1.37 -17.11 10.19
N ILE A 241 -2.44 -17.65 10.79
CA ILE A 241 -3.79 -17.16 10.53
C ILE A 241 -4.19 -16.20 11.63
N LEU A 242 -4.39 -14.94 11.26
CA LEU A 242 -4.84 -13.90 12.17
C LEU A 242 -6.36 -13.99 12.30
N THR A 243 -6.85 -14.16 13.52
CA THR A 243 -8.30 -14.21 13.77
C THR A 243 -8.83 -12.84 14.19
N PRO A 244 -9.80 -12.28 13.46
CA PRO A 244 -10.34 -10.95 13.74
C PRO A 244 -11.05 -10.82 15.11
N TRP A 245 -11.36 -11.93 15.75
CA TRP A 245 -12.14 -12.01 16.99
C TRP A 245 -11.40 -11.49 18.23
N ASP A 246 -10.11 -11.36 18.11
CA ASP A 246 -9.24 -10.90 19.18
C ASP A 246 -8.88 -9.42 19.00
N LEU A 247 -9.74 -8.65 18.36
CA LEU A 247 -9.56 -7.20 18.29
C LEU A 247 -9.51 -6.65 19.71
N PRO A 248 -8.45 -5.88 20.04
CA PRO A 248 -8.34 -5.31 21.37
C PRO A 248 -9.57 -4.46 21.71
N GLU A 249 -9.93 -4.41 22.99
CA GLU A 249 -11.07 -3.61 23.46
C GLU A 249 -11.01 -2.15 23.00
N TRP A 250 -9.79 -1.59 22.89
CA TRP A 250 -9.55 -0.25 22.38
C TRP A 250 -9.95 -0.06 20.91
N PHE A 251 -10.00 -1.12 20.10
CA PHE A 251 -10.47 -1.03 18.71
C PHE A 251 -11.98 -0.73 18.67
N HIS A 252 -12.74 -1.28 19.61
CA HIS A 252 -14.15 -0.93 19.79
C HIS A 252 -14.32 0.51 20.28
N GLU A 253 -13.37 1.03 21.07
CA GLU A 253 -13.37 2.43 21.51
C GLU A 253 -13.05 3.39 20.37
N ILE A 254 -12.15 3.05 19.45
CA ILE A 254 -11.92 3.81 18.22
C ILE A 254 -13.17 3.81 17.34
N ARG A 255 -13.88 2.68 17.25
CA ARG A 255 -15.19 2.59 16.59
C ARG A 255 -16.23 3.55 17.21
N ILE A 256 -16.18 3.76 18.49
CA ILE A 256 -17.07 4.67 19.22
C ILE A 256 -16.61 6.12 19.09
N GLN A 257 -15.33 6.37 18.90
CA GLN A 257 -14.80 7.71 18.63
C GLN A 257 -15.02 8.16 17.17
N HIS A 258 -16.17 7.84 16.58
CA HIS A 258 -16.64 8.33 15.27
C HIS A 258 -16.68 9.87 15.14
N PHE A 259 -16.28 10.56 16.18
CA PHE A 259 -16.17 12.00 16.21
C PHE A 259 -15.35 12.58 15.04
N TYR A 260 -14.34 11.85 14.58
CA TYR A 260 -13.55 12.26 13.43
C TYR A 260 -14.16 11.84 12.09
N LYS A 261 -14.86 10.70 12.02
CA LYS A 261 -15.48 10.21 10.79
C LYS A 261 -16.51 11.22 10.27
N ASP A 262 -17.47 11.62 11.11
CA ASP A 262 -18.50 12.59 10.72
C ASP A 262 -17.92 13.96 10.38
N LYS A 263 -16.81 14.36 11.02
CA LYS A 263 -16.13 15.61 10.71
C LYS A 263 -15.30 15.51 9.44
N VAL A 264 -14.54 14.43 9.26
CA VAL A 264 -13.76 14.18 8.05
C VAL A 264 -14.70 14.07 6.86
N GLU A 265 -15.80 13.35 6.96
CA GLU A 265 -16.82 13.27 5.89
C GLU A 265 -17.46 14.62 5.58
N LYS A 266 -17.64 15.49 6.57
CA LYS A 266 -18.14 16.84 6.36
C LYS A 266 -17.16 17.73 5.59
N TRP A 267 -15.86 17.60 5.83
CA TRP A 267 -14.82 18.43 5.22
C TRP A 267 -14.20 17.78 3.98
N LEU A 268 -14.13 16.48 3.97
CA LEU A 268 -13.48 15.66 2.96
C LEU A 268 -14.50 14.65 2.41
N SER A 269 -15.52 15.15 1.72
CA SER A 269 -16.69 14.38 1.26
C SER A 269 -16.39 13.10 0.46
N HIS A 270 -15.14 12.87 0.11
CA HIS A 270 -14.64 11.71 -0.64
C HIS A 270 -13.44 11.05 0.02
N TRP A 271 -13.16 11.41 1.26
CA TRP A 271 -12.11 10.77 2.03
C TRP A 271 -12.62 9.41 2.51
N ILE A 272 -11.80 8.38 2.38
CA ILE A 272 -12.15 7.03 2.81
C ILE A 272 -12.45 7.00 4.32
N GLY A 273 -11.90 7.96 5.08
CA GLY A 273 -12.16 8.13 6.50
C GLY A 273 -11.57 7.01 7.34
N TYR A 274 -11.83 7.02 8.64
CA TYR A 274 -11.39 5.96 9.54
C TYR A 274 -12.04 4.63 9.14
N VAL A 275 -11.23 3.71 8.61
CA VAL A 275 -11.68 2.37 8.26
C VAL A 275 -11.72 1.47 9.49
N ASP A 276 -12.75 0.65 9.57
CA ASP A 276 -12.93 -0.35 10.63
C ASP A 276 -12.17 -1.65 10.33
N GLU A 277 -11.08 -1.58 9.56
CA GLU A 277 -10.38 -2.77 9.08
C GLU A 277 -9.16 -3.11 9.95
N THR A 278 -8.93 -4.40 10.12
CA THR A 278 -7.78 -4.93 10.86
C THR A 278 -6.67 -5.43 9.92
N VAL A 279 -6.85 -5.22 8.62
CA VAL A 279 -5.89 -5.60 7.56
C VAL A 279 -4.47 -5.07 7.82
N PHE A 280 -4.33 -4.03 8.65
CA PHE A 280 -3.04 -3.45 8.98
C PHE A 280 -2.11 -4.40 9.72
N ASP A 281 -2.61 -5.40 10.44
CA ASP A 281 -1.77 -6.40 11.12
C ASP A 281 -1.08 -7.33 10.11
N LEU A 282 -1.63 -7.49 8.89
CA LEU A 282 -0.99 -8.17 7.76
C LEU A 282 -0.07 -7.26 6.96
N ASN A 283 -0.29 -5.97 7.02
CA ASN A 283 0.40 -4.97 6.20
C ASN A 283 1.79 -4.67 6.76
N VAL A 284 2.63 -5.71 6.82
CA VAL A 284 3.95 -5.73 7.44
C VAL A 284 5.07 -5.57 6.41
N VAL A 285 6.28 -5.22 6.86
CA VAL A 285 7.45 -5.09 6.00
C VAL A 285 8.58 -5.95 6.50
N SER A 286 9.01 -6.93 5.72
CA SER A 286 10.21 -7.71 6.01
C SER A 286 11.48 -6.89 5.70
N ILE A 287 12.36 -6.75 6.67
CA ILE A 287 13.72 -6.23 6.47
C ILE A 287 14.60 -7.31 5.80
N ASP A 288 14.44 -8.53 6.26
CA ASP A 288 15.00 -9.76 5.71
C ASP A 288 14.17 -10.97 6.16
N GLU A 289 14.59 -12.19 5.83
CA GLU A 289 13.90 -13.43 6.19
C GLU A 289 13.70 -13.65 7.70
N ASN A 290 14.44 -12.93 8.54
CA ASN A 290 14.44 -13.14 9.99
C ASN A 290 13.88 -11.95 10.75
N THR A 291 13.54 -10.84 10.08
CA THR A 291 13.11 -9.60 10.74
C THR A 291 11.96 -8.94 9.99
N VAL A 292 10.85 -8.73 10.69
CA VAL A 292 9.65 -8.08 10.15
C VAL A 292 9.22 -6.89 11.00
N ILE A 293 8.89 -5.77 10.36
CA ILE A 293 8.29 -4.60 11.02
C ILE A 293 6.78 -4.75 10.98
N THR A 294 6.12 -4.64 12.15
CA THR A 294 4.67 -4.81 12.31
C THR A 294 3.98 -3.51 12.74
N ASN A 295 2.68 -3.39 12.46
CA ASN A 295 1.85 -2.24 12.84
C ASN A 295 1.45 -2.27 14.33
N GLY A 296 2.41 -2.02 15.20
CA GLY A 296 2.26 -2.12 16.63
C GLY A 296 2.71 -3.47 17.19
N TYR A 297 2.62 -3.60 18.50
CA TYR A 297 2.97 -4.83 19.21
C TYR A 297 1.75 -5.71 19.42
N ASP A 298 1.83 -6.95 18.98
CA ASP A 298 0.87 -8.01 19.32
C ASP A 298 1.63 -9.26 19.78
N ALA A 299 1.40 -9.65 21.04
CA ALA A 299 2.08 -10.80 21.66
C ALA A 299 1.76 -12.13 20.96
N ARG A 300 0.61 -12.25 20.28
CA ARG A 300 0.22 -13.45 19.54
C ARG A 300 1.03 -13.55 18.26
N ILE A 301 1.10 -12.46 17.49
CA ILE A 301 1.91 -12.38 16.26
C ILE A 301 3.38 -12.62 16.60
N GLU A 302 3.90 -11.99 17.65
CA GLU A 302 5.27 -12.21 18.11
C GLU A 302 5.54 -13.68 18.44
N LYS A 303 4.63 -14.33 19.18
CA LYS A 303 4.74 -15.74 19.54
C LYS A 303 4.79 -16.66 18.32
N GLU A 304 3.90 -16.41 17.34
CA GLU A 304 3.86 -17.21 16.10
C GLU A 304 5.12 -16.97 15.25
N LEU A 305 5.53 -15.74 15.04
CA LEU A 305 6.75 -15.42 14.29
C LEU A 305 8.02 -16.04 14.90
N LYS A 306 8.12 -16.02 16.24
CA LYS A 306 9.24 -16.63 16.98
C LYS A 306 9.39 -18.13 16.75
N GLN A 307 8.28 -18.86 16.52
CA GLN A 307 8.34 -20.30 16.22
C GLN A 307 9.11 -20.59 14.92
N TYR A 308 9.07 -19.62 13.99
CA TYR A 308 9.76 -19.69 12.70
C TYR A 308 11.09 -18.93 12.68
N GLY A 309 11.58 -18.48 13.85
CA GLY A 309 12.85 -17.75 13.96
C GLY A 309 12.78 -16.33 13.38
N VAL A 310 11.61 -15.73 13.33
CA VAL A 310 11.41 -14.36 12.83
C VAL A 310 11.26 -13.41 14.01
N GLU A 311 12.08 -12.36 14.03
CA GLU A 311 12.02 -11.26 15.00
C GLU A 311 10.95 -10.24 14.55
N MET A 312 10.09 -9.85 15.50
CA MET A 312 9.11 -8.80 15.32
C MET A 312 9.67 -7.46 15.79
N VAL A 313 9.66 -6.46 14.94
CA VAL A 313 9.99 -5.06 15.26
C VAL A 313 8.70 -4.26 15.26
N PRO A 314 8.09 -4.00 16.42
CA PRO A 314 6.84 -3.27 16.49
C PRO A 314 7.05 -1.79 16.17
N PHE A 315 6.20 -1.23 15.34
CA PHE A 315 6.18 0.18 14.98
C PHE A 315 4.76 0.74 15.10
N ASP A 316 4.60 1.82 15.83
CA ASP A 316 3.31 2.48 16.01
C ASP A 316 3.10 3.56 14.96
N PHE A 317 2.27 3.25 13.95
CA PHE A 317 1.79 4.21 12.97
C PHE A 317 0.45 4.77 13.45
N ARG A 318 0.49 5.94 14.10
CA ARG A 318 -0.64 6.53 14.86
C ARG A 318 -1.90 6.74 14.01
N HIS A 319 -1.75 7.19 12.77
CA HIS A 319 -2.87 7.55 11.89
C HIS A 319 -3.16 6.54 10.77
N LYS A 320 -2.78 5.27 10.96
CA LYS A 320 -3.03 4.20 9.98
C LYS A 320 -4.50 4.08 9.56
N TYR A 321 -5.42 4.21 10.50
CA TYR A 321 -6.86 4.16 10.21
C TYR A 321 -7.36 5.39 9.44
N PHE A 322 -6.79 6.56 9.71
CA PHE A 322 -7.14 7.78 8.95
C PHE A 322 -6.67 7.69 7.50
N TRP A 323 -5.46 7.17 7.28
CA TRP A 323 -4.88 7.05 5.95
C TRP A 323 -5.31 5.78 5.22
N ASP A 324 -6.06 4.89 5.85
CA ASP A 324 -6.37 3.56 5.31
C ASP A 324 -5.09 2.84 4.82
N SER A 325 -4.05 2.84 5.66
CA SER A 325 -2.72 2.40 5.23
C SER A 325 -1.93 1.78 6.36
N GLY A 326 -1.36 0.60 6.11
CA GLY A 326 -0.37 -0.02 6.98
C GLY A 326 1.06 0.28 6.52
N LEU A 327 2.02 -0.37 7.18
CA LEU A 327 3.46 -0.12 6.92
C LEU A 327 3.88 -0.54 5.51
N HIS A 328 3.31 -1.61 4.96
CA HIS A 328 3.60 -2.05 3.60
C HIS A 328 3.11 -1.02 2.56
N CYS A 329 1.90 -0.49 2.74
CA CYS A 329 1.32 0.53 1.87
C CYS A 329 2.17 1.81 1.86
N VAL A 330 2.59 2.28 3.05
CA VAL A 330 3.35 3.55 3.18
C VAL A 330 4.83 3.41 2.83
N THR A 331 5.25 2.21 2.39
CA THR A 331 6.63 1.94 1.95
C THR A 331 6.65 1.25 0.59
N LEU A 332 7.76 1.42 -0.12
CA LEU A 332 8.00 0.71 -1.38
C LEU A 332 9.47 0.27 -1.45
N ASP A 333 9.68 -1.02 -1.55
CA ASP A 333 11.00 -1.57 -1.78
C ASP A 333 11.53 -1.12 -3.15
N LEU A 334 12.71 -0.54 -3.17
CA LEU A 334 13.42 -0.20 -4.40
C LEU A 334 14.54 -1.19 -4.72
N SER A 335 15.12 -1.83 -3.69
CA SER A 335 16.15 -2.84 -3.89
C SER A 335 16.19 -3.84 -2.75
N ARG A 336 16.34 -5.12 -3.11
CA ARG A 336 16.60 -6.23 -2.19
C ARG A 336 17.77 -7.07 -2.70
N ASN A 337 18.52 -7.68 -1.79
CA ASN A 337 19.63 -8.58 -2.13
C ASN A 337 19.09 -10.01 -2.18
N GLY A 338 18.67 -10.45 -3.35
CA GLY A 338 18.18 -11.78 -3.61
C GLY A 338 18.31 -12.13 -5.09
N GLU A 339 18.07 -13.40 -5.40
CA GLU A 339 18.08 -13.93 -6.75
C GLU A 339 16.66 -14.35 -7.16
N ARG A 340 16.45 -14.47 -8.47
CA ARG A 340 15.17 -14.96 -8.99
C ARG A 340 15.12 -16.47 -8.88
N GLU A 341 14.39 -16.95 -7.90
CA GLU A 341 14.20 -18.38 -7.65
C GLU A 341 12.73 -18.78 -7.81
N SER A 342 12.46 -20.08 -7.93
CA SER A 342 11.12 -20.64 -7.95
C SER A 342 10.79 -21.19 -6.57
N TYR A 343 9.73 -20.67 -5.97
CA TYR A 343 9.24 -21.09 -4.65
C TYR A 343 7.90 -21.81 -4.73
N VAL A 344 7.29 -21.83 -5.93
CA VAL A 344 5.97 -22.37 -6.22
C VAL A 344 6.01 -23.31 -7.41
#